data_900989ead34b000c9de1840f5f5d9418
#
_entry.id   900989ead34b000c9de1840f5f5d9418
#
_cell.length_a   1.000
_cell.length_b   1.000
_cell.length_c   1.000
_cell.angle_alpha   90.00
_cell.angle_beta   90.00
_cell.angle_gamma   90.00
#
_symmetry.space_group_name_H-M   'P 1'
#
loop_
_entity.id
_entity.type
_entity.pdbx_description
1 polymer ?
#
loop_
_entity_poly.entity_id
_entity_poly.type
_entity_poly.pdbx_seq_one_letter_code
_entity_poly.pdbx_strand_id
1 'polypeptide(L)'
;MFKKAYVEITNICNLSCDFCHGTKRTPHRLTAAEFNYIVQRLRGHTEYVYLHILGEPLTHPELGEIMAAVAECGMKCCITTNGTLLRENEQVLLDAPLHKLSVSLHSFEVNGGDLDLYLNSVCQVCKRLAENGTICEFRLWNSGGTEALNGEILGFLRQFFGSDWQKSRDSFKLGKLLYLENAAKFDWPDIESGERNVQFCQGLRDQIGILCDGTAVPCCLDADGSIPLGNIFEQTLDDILDSERAKAIYHGFSNRAPSEALCRRCGFAERFSL
;
A
#
# COMPACT_ATOMS: atom_id res chain seq x y z
N MET A 1 16.79 -2.41 -10.44
CA MET A 1 15.61 -1.54 -10.57
C MET A 1 14.44 -2.21 -9.89
N PHE A 2 13.79 -1.57 -8.94
CA PHE A 2 12.60 -2.07 -8.28
C PHE A 2 11.38 -1.96 -9.20
N LYS A 3 10.41 -2.83 -9.04
CA LYS A 3 9.11 -2.66 -9.68
C LYS A 3 8.33 -1.53 -8.99
N LYS A 4 8.42 -1.42 -7.66
CA LYS A 4 7.65 -0.47 -6.86
C LYS A 4 8.44 0.05 -5.67
N ALA A 5 8.21 1.32 -5.33
CA ALA A 5 8.62 1.92 -4.07
C ALA A 5 7.38 2.33 -3.28
N TYR A 6 7.39 2.09 -1.98
CA TYR A 6 6.40 2.61 -1.04
C TYR A 6 6.98 3.83 -0.36
N VAL A 7 6.32 4.97 -0.48
CA VAL A 7 6.69 6.19 0.23
C VAL A 7 5.54 6.56 1.16
N GLU A 8 5.77 6.46 2.44
CA GLU A 8 4.79 6.83 3.46
C GLU A 8 4.70 8.35 3.53
N ILE A 9 3.71 8.93 2.88
CA ILE A 9 3.52 10.40 2.90
C ILE A 9 2.99 10.91 4.24
N THR A 10 2.36 10.02 5.01
CA THR A 10 1.92 10.26 6.38
C THR A 10 1.73 8.92 7.10
N ASN A 11 2.00 8.89 8.41
CA ASN A 11 1.64 7.77 9.28
C ASN A 11 0.37 8.06 10.10
N ILE A 12 -0.31 9.19 9.82
CA ILE A 12 -1.56 9.58 10.47
C ILE A 12 -2.73 8.96 9.70
N CYS A 13 -3.62 8.27 10.41
CA CYS A 13 -4.84 7.70 9.86
C CYS A 13 -6.07 8.23 10.60
N ASN A 14 -7.17 8.40 9.88
CA ASN A 14 -8.46 8.78 10.46
C ASN A 14 -9.24 7.57 11.00
N LEU A 15 -8.71 6.35 10.85
CA LEU A 15 -9.27 5.11 11.35
C LEU A 15 -8.29 4.36 12.27
N SER A 16 -8.83 3.41 13.06
CA SER A 16 -8.04 2.51 13.92
C SER A 16 -8.51 1.07 13.72
N CYS A 17 -8.09 0.47 12.61
CA CYS A 17 -8.51 -0.90 12.26
C CYS A 17 -7.77 -1.94 13.09
N ASP A 18 -8.47 -2.98 13.56
CA ASP A 18 -7.94 -4.06 14.40
C ASP A 18 -6.95 -4.98 13.68
N PHE A 19 -7.04 -5.06 12.35
CA PHE A 19 -6.12 -5.80 11.50
C PHE A 19 -4.87 -4.99 11.09
N CYS A 20 -4.86 -3.68 11.33
CA CYS A 20 -3.73 -2.82 11.00
C CYS A 20 -2.66 -2.93 12.08
N HIS A 21 -1.38 -2.93 11.65
CA HIS A 21 -0.27 -2.90 12.59
C HIS A 21 -0.31 -1.67 13.52
N GLY A 22 -0.82 -0.55 12.99
CA GLY A 22 -0.69 0.74 13.66
C GLY A 22 0.77 1.21 13.67
N THR A 23 1.05 2.32 14.34
CA THR A 23 2.43 2.78 14.52
C THR A 23 2.66 3.29 15.93
N LYS A 24 3.85 3.00 16.47
CA LYS A 24 4.37 3.60 17.71
C LYS A 24 5.24 4.82 17.42
N ARG A 25 5.51 5.10 16.13
CA ARG A 25 6.31 6.25 15.70
C ARG A 25 5.54 7.56 15.92
N THR A 26 6.27 8.64 16.14
CA THR A 26 5.67 9.98 16.27
C THR A 26 4.82 10.30 15.02
N PRO A 27 3.57 10.79 15.20
CA PRO A 27 2.76 11.22 14.07
C PRO A 27 3.49 12.24 13.21
N HIS A 28 3.58 11.95 11.92
CA HIS A 28 4.31 12.79 10.97
C HIS A 28 3.63 12.80 9.59
N ARG A 29 3.88 13.87 8.86
CA ARG A 29 3.42 14.06 7.49
C ARG A 29 4.54 14.74 6.71
N LEU A 30 4.94 14.18 5.58
CA LEU A 30 5.88 14.83 4.68
C LEU A 30 5.26 16.10 4.10
N THR A 31 6.04 17.14 3.93
CA THR A 31 5.67 18.24 3.04
C THR A 31 5.80 17.81 1.58
N ALA A 32 5.11 18.47 0.66
CA ALA A 32 5.28 18.22 -0.77
C ALA A 32 6.74 18.42 -1.23
N ALA A 33 7.46 19.35 -0.61
CA ALA A 33 8.88 19.58 -0.90
C ALA A 33 9.78 18.41 -0.46
N GLU A 34 9.58 17.87 0.75
CA GLU A 34 10.29 16.68 1.23
C GLU A 34 9.97 15.46 0.37
N PHE A 35 8.69 15.28 0.02
CA PHE A 35 8.28 14.21 -0.90
C PHE A 35 8.93 14.36 -2.27
N ASN A 36 8.96 15.57 -2.84
CA ASN A 36 9.62 15.81 -4.13
C ASN A 36 11.12 15.47 -4.06
N TYR A 37 11.78 15.80 -2.96
CA TYR A 37 13.18 15.41 -2.74
C TYR A 37 13.36 13.88 -2.75
N ILE A 38 12.46 13.13 -2.10
CA ILE A 38 12.49 11.66 -2.09
C ILE A 38 12.24 11.10 -3.49
N VAL A 39 11.19 11.57 -4.18
CA VAL A 39 10.78 11.01 -5.46
C VAL A 39 11.81 11.26 -6.57
N GLN A 40 12.53 12.38 -6.52
CA GLN A 40 13.65 12.63 -7.42
C GLN A 40 14.77 11.60 -7.26
N ARG A 41 15.04 11.13 -6.02
CA ARG A 41 16.03 10.09 -5.74
C ARG A 41 15.57 8.69 -6.15
N LEU A 42 14.28 8.47 -6.24
CA LEU A 42 13.68 7.22 -6.73
C LEU A 42 13.64 7.14 -8.26
N ARG A 43 13.85 8.26 -8.95
CA ARG A 43 13.83 8.32 -10.42
C ARG A 43 14.87 7.39 -11.02
N GLY A 44 14.43 6.53 -11.95
CA GLY A 44 15.28 5.50 -12.57
C GLY A 44 15.46 4.23 -11.73
N HIS A 45 15.02 4.22 -10.48
CA HIS A 45 15.08 3.05 -9.59
C HIS A 45 13.77 2.28 -9.49
N THR A 46 12.62 2.91 -9.79
CA THR A 46 11.31 2.28 -9.74
C THR A 46 10.38 2.75 -10.85
N GLU A 47 9.38 1.93 -11.17
CA GLU A 47 8.31 2.28 -12.11
C GLU A 47 7.05 2.80 -11.39
N TYR A 48 6.75 2.26 -10.19
CA TYR A 48 5.54 2.59 -9.44
C TYR A 48 5.89 3.16 -8.07
N VAL A 49 5.23 4.25 -7.69
CA VAL A 49 5.30 4.83 -6.35
C VAL A 49 3.96 4.69 -5.66
N TYR A 50 3.94 3.97 -4.54
CA TYR A 50 2.79 3.79 -3.67
C TYR A 50 2.88 4.77 -2.51
N LEU A 51 1.87 5.62 -2.34
CA LEU A 51 1.88 6.73 -1.37
C LEU A 51 1.48 6.29 0.05
N HIS A 52 1.82 5.08 0.45
CA HIS A 52 1.51 4.56 1.78
C HIS A 52 2.50 3.49 2.24
N ILE A 53 2.68 3.40 3.54
CA ILE A 53 3.09 2.24 4.32
C ILE A 53 2.03 2.04 5.39
N LEU A 54 1.91 2.98 6.33
CA LEU A 54 0.77 3.18 7.21
C LEU A 54 0.04 4.49 6.88
N GLY A 55 -0.90 4.90 7.73
CA GLY A 55 -1.66 6.14 7.57
C GLY A 55 -2.74 6.07 6.49
N GLU A 56 -3.42 7.21 6.29
CA GLU A 56 -4.42 7.37 5.23
C GLU A 56 -3.98 8.50 4.29
N PRO A 57 -3.58 8.18 3.05
CA PRO A 57 -3.07 9.17 2.10
C PRO A 57 -4.06 10.32 1.80
N LEU A 58 -5.36 10.04 1.81
CA LEU A 58 -6.39 11.05 1.51
C LEU A 58 -6.56 12.10 2.62
N THR A 59 -5.90 11.92 3.77
CA THR A 59 -5.83 12.98 4.80
C THR A 59 -4.74 14.03 4.50
N HIS A 60 -3.94 13.82 3.44
CA HIS A 60 -2.81 14.70 3.16
C HIS A 60 -3.26 15.99 2.45
N PRO A 61 -3.01 17.18 3.01
CA PRO A 61 -3.48 18.45 2.43
C PRO A 61 -2.84 18.79 1.08
N GLU A 62 -1.60 18.32 0.83
CA GLU A 62 -0.83 18.58 -0.39
C GLU A 62 -0.83 17.37 -1.34
N LEU A 63 -1.87 16.51 -1.28
CA LEU A 63 -1.94 15.25 -2.04
C LEU A 63 -1.79 15.49 -3.55
N GLY A 64 -2.41 16.53 -4.09
CA GLY A 64 -2.33 16.86 -5.52
C GLY A 64 -0.90 17.17 -5.99
N GLU A 65 -0.15 17.96 -5.20
CA GLU A 65 1.26 18.30 -5.49
C GLU A 65 2.15 17.05 -5.41
N ILE A 66 1.93 16.20 -4.43
CA ILE A 66 2.62 14.93 -4.25
C ILE A 66 2.41 14.01 -5.46
N MET A 67 1.18 13.86 -5.93
CA MET A 67 0.85 13.03 -7.10
C MET A 67 1.47 13.61 -8.39
N ALA A 68 1.46 14.93 -8.55
CA ALA A 68 2.08 15.61 -9.68
C ALA A 68 3.60 15.35 -9.71
N ALA A 69 4.28 15.44 -8.56
CA ALA A 69 5.73 15.19 -8.46
C ALA A 69 6.11 13.76 -8.90
N VAL A 70 5.29 12.74 -8.62
CA VAL A 70 5.50 11.36 -9.11
C VAL A 70 5.47 11.32 -10.64
N ALA A 71 4.49 11.97 -11.25
CA ALA A 71 4.33 12.00 -12.70
C ALA A 71 5.44 12.79 -13.40
N GLU A 72 5.86 13.91 -12.85
CA GLU A 72 6.97 14.71 -13.36
C GLU A 72 8.30 13.92 -13.39
N CYS A 73 8.45 12.97 -12.46
CA CYS A 73 9.58 12.04 -12.47
C CYS A 73 9.42 10.86 -13.46
N GLY A 74 8.31 10.79 -14.21
CA GLY A 74 8.02 9.74 -15.17
C GLY A 74 7.60 8.42 -14.53
N MET A 75 7.19 8.42 -13.26
CA MET A 75 6.73 7.25 -12.52
C MET A 75 5.19 7.24 -12.41
N LYS A 76 4.64 6.09 -12.05
CA LYS A 76 3.21 5.85 -11.92
C LYS A 76 2.78 5.93 -10.45
N CYS A 77 1.88 6.86 -10.15
CA CYS A 77 1.34 7.06 -8.81
C CYS A 77 0.28 6.01 -8.47
N CYS A 78 0.39 5.39 -7.29
CA CYS A 78 -0.55 4.41 -6.76
C CYS A 78 -0.94 4.79 -5.32
N ILE A 79 -2.24 4.71 -5.01
CA ILE A 79 -2.78 4.99 -3.69
C ILE A 79 -3.54 3.76 -3.17
N THR A 80 -3.38 3.46 -1.87
CA THR A 80 -4.30 2.59 -1.13
C THR A 80 -4.96 3.43 -0.05
N THR A 81 -6.28 3.33 0.05
CA THR A 81 -7.10 4.14 0.96
C THR A 81 -8.15 3.27 1.66
N ASN A 82 -8.60 3.71 2.82
CA ASN A 82 -9.78 3.15 3.48
C ASN A 82 -11.12 3.60 2.83
N GLY A 83 -11.06 4.55 1.91
CA GLY A 83 -12.20 5.01 1.12
C GLY A 83 -13.11 6.05 1.78
N THR A 84 -12.95 6.34 3.07
CA THR A 84 -13.85 7.25 3.81
C THR A 84 -13.81 8.70 3.32
N LEU A 85 -12.68 9.12 2.76
CA LEU A 85 -12.45 10.50 2.29
C LEU A 85 -12.45 10.62 0.74
N LEU A 86 -12.92 9.58 0.04
CA LEU A 86 -12.88 9.58 -1.43
C LEU A 86 -13.73 10.69 -2.03
N ARG A 87 -14.90 10.97 -1.45
CA ARG A 87 -15.81 11.98 -1.98
C ARG A 87 -15.23 13.38 -1.89
N GLU A 88 -14.57 13.68 -0.76
CA GLU A 88 -13.95 14.98 -0.51
C GLU A 88 -12.73 15.21 -1.39
N ASN A 89 -11.99 14.13 -1.72
CA ASN A 89 -10.78 14.19 -2.55
C ASN A 89 -11.03 13.88 -4.02
N GLU A 90 -12.28 13.68 -4.46
CA GLU A 90 -12.60 13.24 -5.81
C GLU A 90 -11.98 14.12 -6.89
N GLN A 91 -12.08 15.44 -6.75
CA GLN A 91 -11.56 16.37 -7.75
C GLN A 91 -10.03 16.30 -7.82
N VAL A 92 -9.35 16.24 -6.69
CA VAL A 92 -7.89 16.10 -6.63
C VAL A 92 -7.43 14.81 -7.33
N LEU A 93 -8.15 13.70 -7.10
CA LEU A 93 -7.84 12.41 -7.73
C LEU A 93 -8.12 12.38 -9.23
N LEU A 94 -9.08 13.15 -9.71
CA LEU A 94 -9.41 13.28 -11.15
C LEU A 94 -8.43 14.20 -11.90
N ASP A 95 -7.95 15.25 -11.23
CA ASP A 95 -7.08 16.27 -11.84
C ASP A 95 -5.61 15.80 -11.89
N ALA A 96 -5.21 14.91 -10.99
CA ALA A 96 -3.85 14.42 -10.93
C ALA A 96 -3.67 13.07 -11.67
N PRO A 97 -2.47 12.77 -12.20
CA PRO A 97 -2.21 11.55 -12.98
C PRO A 97 -2.11 10.31 -12.07
N LEU A 98 -3.25 9.83 -11.58
CA LEU A 98 -3.36 8.64 -10.76
C LEU A 98 -3.40 7.37 -11.62
N HIS A 99 -2.41 6.50 -11.46
CA HIS A 99 -2.36 5.24 -12.18
C HIS A 99 -3.28 4.17 -11.57
N LYS A 100 -3.24 4.03 -10.24
CA LYS A 100 -4.03 3.00 -9.53
C LYS A 100 -4.53 3.51 -8.19
N LEU A 101 -5.81 3.25 -7.92
CA LEU A 101 -6.45 3.41 -6.62
C LEU A 101 -6.89 2.05 -6.10
N SER A 102 -6.44 1.66 -4.91
CA SER A 102 -6.92 0.48 -4.19
C SER A 102 -7.73 0.91 -2.98
N VAL A 103 -8.95 0.41 -2.84
CA VAL A 103 -9.84 0.74 -1.72
C VAL A 103 -10.01 -0.48 -0.83
N SER A 104 -9.61 -0.37 0.43
CA SER A 104 -9.72 -1.41 1.45
C SER A 104 -11.13 -1.44 2.04
N LEU A 105 -12.10 -2.06 1.35
CA LEU A 105 -13.51 -2.08 1.77
C LEU A 105 -13.70 -2.73 3.15
N HIS A 106 -12.89 -3.73 3.47
CA HIS A 106 -12.90 -4.41 4.77
C HIS A 106 -12.54 -3.48 5.96
N SER A 107 -11.95 -2.31 5.70
CA SER A 107 -11.68 -1.32 6.77
C SER A 107 -12.95 -0.71 7.36
N PHE A 108 -14.09 -0.79 6.66
CA PHE A 108 -15.36 -0.23 7.10
C PHE A 108 -15.92 -0.96 8.33
N GLU A 109 -15.69 -2.26 8.48
CA GLU A 109 -16.21 -3.06 9.60
C GLU A 109 -15.86 -2.50 10.98
N VAL A 110 -14.69 -1.86 11.09
CA VAL A 110 -14.16 -1.35 12.36
C VAL A 110 -14.75 0.01 12.74
N ASN A 111 -15.29 0.74 11.76
CA ASN A 111 -15.64 2.15 11.95
C ASN A 111 -17.13 2.39 12.16
N GLY A 112 -17.96 1.44 11.76
CA GLY A 112 -19.40 1.60 11.78
C GLY A 112 -19.90 2.72 10.85
N GLY A 113 -21.19 2.96 10.85
CA GLY A 113 -21.83 3.97 10.02
C GLY A 113 -22.79 3.37 9.01
N ASP A 114 -23.20 4.17 8.02
CA ASP A 114 -24.09 3.75 6.94
C ASP A 114 -23.27 3.10 5.82
N LEU A 115 -23.34 1.77 5.72
CA LEU A 115 -22.61 0.98 4.73
C LEU A 115 -23.04 1.30 3.31
N ASP A 116 -24.34 1.50 3.06
CA ASP A 116 -24.86 1.79 1.72
C ASP A 116 -24.38 3.16 1.25
N LEU A 117 -24.39 4.15 2.12
CA LEU A 117 -23.88 5.49 1.83
C LEU A 117 -22.37 5.46 1.50
N TYR A 118 -21.60 4.72 2.31
CA TYR A 118 -20.16 4.54 2.09
C TYR A 118 -19.89 3.86 0.75
N LEU A 119 -20.52 2.69 0.50
CA LEU A 119 -20.30 1.92 -0.73
C LEU A 119 -20.74 2.69 -1.97
N ASN A 120 -21.87 3.40 -1.89
CA ASN A 120 -22.35 4.23 -2.99
C ASN A 120 -21.34 5.34 -3.33
N SER A 121 -20.80 6.02 -2.31
CA SER A 121 -19.77 7.04 -2.50
C SER A 121 -18.51 6.45 -3.15
N VAL A 122 -17.98 5.36 -2.61
CA VAL A 122 -16.79 4.67 -3.12
C VAL A 122 -17.00 4.22 -4.57
N CYS A 123 -18.12 3.55 -4.86
CA CYS A 123 -18.39 3.03 -6.20
C CYS A 123 -18.55 4.13 -7.26
N GLN A 124 -19.24 5.23 -6.91
CA GLN A 124 -19.40 6.37 -7.82
C GLN A 124 -18.06 7.04 -8.15
N VAL A 125 -17.22 7.29 -7.14
CA VAL A 125 -15.90 7.90 -7.36
C VAL A 125 -15.01 6.97 -8.16
N CYS A 126 -14.91 5.68 -7.78
CA CYS A 126 -14.09 4.71 -8.52
C CYS A 126 -14.55 4.53 -9.96
N LYS A 127 -15.87 4.59 -10.24
CA LYS A 127 -16.40 4.53 -11.60
C LYS A 127 -15.90 5.72 -12.44
N ARG A 128 -15.99 6.96 -11.92
CA ARG A 128 -15.49 8.15 -12.61
C ARG A 128 -13.99 8.14 -12.83
N LEU A 129 -13.22 7.71 -11.82
CA LEU A 129 -11.78 7.54 -11.95
C LEU A 129 -11.42 6.49 -13.01
N ALA A 130 -12.15 5.38 -13.08
CA ALA A 130 -11.95 4.34 -14.09
C ALA A 130 -12.31 4.83 -15.50
N GLU A 131 -13.34 5.64 -15.64
CA GLU A 131 -13.69 6.32 -16.91
C GLU A 131 -12.58 7.30 -17.35
N ASN A 132 -11.90 7.93 -16.39
CA ASN A 132 -10.75 8.83 -16.62
C ASN A 132 -9.40 8.08 -16.79
N GLY A 133 -9.38 6.73 -16.76
CA GLY A 133 -8.19 5.93 -17.05
C GLY A 133 -7.46 5.35 -15.83
N THR A 134 -7.92 5.61 -14.62
CA THR A 134 -7.35 5.07 -13.39
C THR A 134 -7.79 3.62 -13.18
N ILE A 135 -6.86 2.72 -12.83
CA ILE A 135 -7.19 1.37 -12.38
C ILE A 135 -7.74 1.46 -10.95
N CYS A 136 -8.99 1.04 -10.74
CA CYS A 136 -9.61 0.98 -9.41
C CYS A 136 -9.76 -0.47 -8.95
N GLU A 137 -9.28 -0.76 -7.75
CA GLU A 137 -9.30 -2.08 -7.15
C GLU A 137 -9.96 -2.02 -5.78
N PHE A 138 -11.07 -2.73 -5.63
CA PHE A 138 -11.70 -2.98 -4.33
C PHE A 138 -11.01 -4.17 -3.67
N ARG A 139 -10.70 -4.07 -2.38
CA ARG A 139 -10.02 -5.12 -1.62
C ARG A 139 -10.86 -5.62 -0.47
N LEU A 140 -10.98 -6.95 -0.39
CA LEU A 140 -11.46 -7.70 0.76
C LEU A 140 -10.34 -8.66 1.19
N TRP A 141 -9.36 -8.13 1.94
CA TRP A 141 -8.18 -8.87 2.40
C TRP A 141 -8.34 -9.32 3.86
N ASN A 142 -9.52 -9.84 4.16
CA ASN A 142 -9.94 -10.24 5.50
C ASN A 142 -10.41 -11.70 5.59
N SER A 143 -10.24 -12.50 4.54
CA SER A 143 -10.64 -13.92 4.58
C SER A 143 -9.88 -14.67 5.67
N GLY A 144 -10.62 -15.38 6.52
CA GLY A 144 -10.10 -16.04 7.72
C GLY A 144 -9.98 -15.12 8.94
N GLY A 145 -10.40 -13.87 8.83
CA GLY A 145 -10.55 -12.90 9.92
C GLY A 145 -12.01 -12.51 10.13
N THR A 146 -12.26 -11.22 10.42
CA THR A 146 -13.62 -10.68 10.51
C THR A 146 -14.17 -10.45 9.09
N GLU A 147 -15.25 -11.16 8.74
CA GLU A 147 -15.87 -11.15 7.39
C GLU A 147 -17.35 -10.81 7.45
N ALA A 148 -17.81 -10.18 8.54
CA ALA A 148 -19.24 -9.99 8.82
C ALA A 148 -19.97 -9.20 7.73
N LEU A 149 -19.32 -8.19 7.14
CA LEU A 149 -19.90 -7.34 6.09
C LEU A 149 -19.58 -7.80 4.66
N ASN A 150 -18.72 -8.79 4.45
CA ASN A 150 -18.33 -9.21 3.10
C ASN A 150 -19.52 -9.59 2.21
N GLY A 151 -20.53 -10.25 2.76
CA GLY A 151 -21.75 -10.64 2.03
C GLY A 151 -22.54 -9.43 1.54
N GLU A 152 -22.73 -8.43 2.39
CA GLU A 152 -23.45 -7.20 2.07
C GLU A 152 -22.67 -6.36 1.05
N ILE A 153 -21.35 -6.20 1.25
CA ILE A 153 -20.46 -5.51 0.32
C ILE A 153 -20.52 -6.15 -1.07
N LEU A 154 -20.39 -7.48 -1.15
CA LEU A 154 -20.47 -8.18 -2.43
C LEU A 154 -21.86 -8.06 -3.09
N GLY A 155 -22.93 -8.09 -2.29
CA GLY A 155 -24.29 -7.85 -2.76
C GLY A 155 -24.45 -6.46 -3.38
N PHE A 156 -23.97 -5.43 -2.69
CA PHE A 156 -23.99 -4.05 -3.17
C PHE A 156 -23.17 -3.89 -4.48
N LEU A 157 -21.95 -4.43 -4.52
CA LEU A 157 -21.12 -4.36 -5.74
C LEU A 157 -21.78 -5.04 -6.94
N ARG A 158 -22.48 -6.17 -6.74
CA ARG A 158 -23.25 -6.82 -7.82
C ARG A 158 -24.44 -5.99 -8.29
N GLN A 159 -25.13 -5.32 -7.38
CA GLN A 159 -26.21 -4.42 -7.73
C GLN A 159 -25.69 -3.20 -8.52
N PHE A 160 -24.55 -2.65 -8.14
CA PHE A 160 -24.01 -1.42 -8.73
C PHE A 160 -23.30 -1.66 -10.08
N PHE A 161 -22.49 -2.72 -10.20
CA PHE A 161 -21.67 -3.04 -11.38
C PHE A 161 -22.21 -4.21 -12.23
N GLY A 162 -23.34 -4.80 -11.87
CA GLY A 162 -23.83 -6.04 -12.49
C GLY A 162 -23.20 -7.30 -11.90
N SER A 163 -23.72 -8.47 -12.31
CA SER A 163 -23.30 -9.76 -11.77
C SER A 163 -22.35 -10.54 -12.68
N ASP A 164 -22.13 -10.10 -13.91
CA ASP A 164 -21.33 -10.80 -14.93
C ASP A 164 -19.83 -10.52 -14.76
N TRP A 165 -19.30 -10.84 -13.58
CA TRP A 165 -17.91 -10.62 -13.26
C TRP A 165 -17.02 -11.67 -13.88
N GLN A 166 -15.95 -11.24 -14.54
CA GLN A 166 -14.96 -12.14 -15.11
C GLN A 166 -13.88 -12.46 -14.09
N LYS A 167 -13.74 -13.76 -13.74
CA LYS A 167 -12.68 -14.21 -12.83
C LYS A 167 -11.32 -14.14 -13.54
N SER A 168 -10.32 -13.53 -12.87
CA SER A 168 -8.94 -13.43 -13.32
C SER A 168 -7.99 -13.75 -12.17
N ARG A 169 -7.45 -14.98 -12.12
CA ARG A 169 -6.61 -15.47 -11.01
C ARG A 169 -7.28 -15.24 -9.65
N ASP A 170 -6.75 -14.34 -8.83
CA ASP A 170 -7.22 -14.02 -7.48
C ASP A 170 -8.17 -12.80 -7.44
N SER A 171 -8.55 -12.27 -8.60
CA SER A 171 -9.39 -11.09 -8.74
C SER A 171 -10.60 -11.32 -9.64
N PHE A 172 -11.59 -10.45 -9.52
CA PHE A 172 -12.74 -10.37 -10.42
C PHE A 172 -12.72 -9.02 -11.14
N LYS A 173 -12.93 -9.03 -12.44
CA LYS A 173 -13.11 -7.82 -13.23
C LYS A 173 -14.58 -7.46 -13.23
N LEU A 174 -14.92 -6.31 -12.66
CA LEU A 174 -16.28 -5.79 -12.52
C LEU A 174 -16.67 -4.89 -13.70
N GLY A 175 -15.68 -4.30 -14.37
CA GLY A 175 -15.88 -3.38 -15.50
C GLY A 175 -14.55 -2.95 -16.11
N LYS A 176 -14.59 -1.94 -16.99
CA LYS A 176 -13.35 -1.38 -17.55
C LYS A 176 -12.53 -0.74 -16.42
N LEU A 177 -11.32 -1.23 -16.18
CA LEU A 177 -10.40 -0.78 -15.12
C LEU A 177 -10.95 -0.89 -13.69
N LEU A 178 -12.01 -1.67 -13.46
CA LEU A 178 -12.61 -1.92 -12.15
C LEU A 178 -12.41 -3.38 -11.77
N TYR A 179 -11.81 -3.62 -10.61
CA TYR A 179 -11.45 -4.95 -10.13
C TYR A 179 -11.83 -5.14 -8.66
N LEU A 180 -12.10 -6.38 -8.27
CA LEU A 180 -12.26 -6.80 -6.88
C LEU A 180 -11.21 -7.87 -6.59
N GLU A 181 -10.41 -7.70 -5.55
CA GLU A 181 -9.43 -8.65 -5.07
C GLU A 181 -9.82 -9.18 -3.68
N ASN A 182 -9.87 -10.51 -3.56
CA ASN A 182 -10.07 -11.18 -2.29
C ASN A 182 -8.77 -11.86 -1.88
N ALA A 183 -8.35 -11.68 -0.64
CA ALA A 183 -7.17 -12.34 -0.10
C ALA A 183 -7.37 -12.76 1.37
N ALA A 184 -6.64 -13.76 1.79
CA ALA A 184 -6.56 -14.14 3.19
C ALA A 184 -5.90 -13.01 4.00
N LYS A 185 -6.43 -12.80 5.22
CA LYS A 185 -5.76 -12.00 6.24
C LYS A 185 -4.35 -12.56 6.44
N PHE A 186 -3.38 -11.69 6.66
CA PHE A 186 -2.02 -12.07 7.02
C PHE A 186 -1.64 -11.45 8.36
N ASP A 187 -0.71 -12.10 9.05
CA ASP A 187 -0.14 -11.54 10.26
C ASP A 187 1.03 -10.62 9.91
N TRP A 188 1.00 -9.42 10.47
CA TRP A 188 2.12 -8.49 10.37
C TRP A 188 3.38 -9.11 10.97
N PRO A 189 4.57 -8.78 10.43
CA PRO A 189 5.80 -9.19 11.06
C PRO A 189 5.93 -8.56 12.45
N ASP A 190 6.23 -9.39 13.44
CA ASP A 190 6.40 -8.98 14.83
C ASP A 190 7.62 -9.67 15.41
N ILE A 191 8.55 -8.89 15.96
CA ILE A 191 9.81 -9.39 16.53
C ILE A 191 9.58 -10.29 17.75
N GLU A 192 8.47 -10.12 18.45
CA GLU A 192 8.09 -10.92 19.62
C GLU A 192 7.35 -12.22 19.23
N SER A 193 6.93 -12.36 17.97
CA SER A 193 6.27 -13.57 17.50
C SER A 193 7.26 -14.70 17.25
N GLY A 194 6.74 -15.95 17.13
CA GLY A 194 7.56 -17.11 16.77
C GLY A 194 8.08 -17.03 15.33
N GLU A 195 9.21 -17.68 15.06
CA GLU A 195 9.73 -17.82 13.70
C GLU A 195 8.80 -18.67 12.84
N ARG A 196 8.72 -18.31 11.55
CA ARG A 196 7.89 -18.94 10.52
C ARG A 196 8.77 -19.59 9.45
N ASN A 197 8.20 -20.43 8.61
CA ASN A 197 8.93 -21.02 7.49
C ASN A 197 9.02 -20.02 6.32
N VAL A 198 9.80 -18.97 6.50
CA VAL A 198 10.06 -17.96 5.45
C VAL A 198 11.38 -18.30 4.77
N GLN A 199 11.33 -18.62 3.49
CA GLN A 199 12.49 -18.91 2.66
C GLN A 199 12.78 -17.80 1.65
N PHE A 200 11.76 -17.11 1.16
CA PHE A 200 11.88 -16.11 0.11
C PHE A 200 10.94 -14.93 0.34
N CYS A 201 11.34 -13.76 -0.13
CA CYS A 201 10.50 -12.56 -0.15
C CYS A 201 10.97 -11.60 -1.26
N GLN A 202 10.08 -10.69 -1.66
CA GLN A 202 10.33 -9.64 -2.66
C GLN A 202 11.00 -8.37 -2.05
N GLY A 203 11.21 -8.31 -0.75
CA GLY A 203 11.91 -7.20 -0.10
C GLY A 203 13.30 -6.98 -0.69
N LEU A 204 13.64 -5.74 -1.05
CA LEU A 204 14.86 -5.33 -1.75
C LEU A 204 15.12 -6.04 -3.11
N ARG A 205 14.12 -6.73 -3.67
CA ARG A 205 14.15 -7.29 -5.04
C ARG A 205 13.21 -6.52 -5.96
N ASP A 206 11.93 -6.54 -5.62
CA ASP A 206 10.87 -5.86 -6.38
C ASP A 206 10.39 -4.58 -5.69
N GLN A 207 10.72 -4.40 -4.43
CA GLN A 207 10.19 -3.31 -3.62
C GLN A 207 11.18 -2.78 -2.58
N ILE A 208 10.96 -1.51 -2.22
CA ILE A 208 11.59 -0.81 -1.10
C ILE A 208 10.53 0.06 -0.41
N GLY A 209 10.71 0.38 0.87
CA GLY A 209 9.89 1.34 1.60
C GLY A 209 10.71 2.55 2.05
N ILE A 210 10.09 3.73 2.07
CA ILE A 210 10.62 4.95 2.68
C ILE A 210 9.57 5.44 3.66
N LEU A 211 9.92 5.50 4.92
CA LEU A 211 9.05 6.02 5.98
C LEU A 211 8.98 7.55 5.92
N CYS A 212 7.99 8.14 6.57
CA CYS A 212 7.76 9.59 6.53
C CYS A 212 8.87 10.43 7.20
N ASP A 213 9.81 9.82 7.92
CA ASP A 213 11.02 10.44 8.45
C ASP A 213 12.25 10.27 7.53
N GLY A 214 12.06 9.69 6.35
CA GLY A 214 13.12 9.41 5.37
C GLY A 214 13.84 8.08 5.59
N THR A 215 13.53 7.32 6.63
CA THR A 215 14.14 6.01 6.87
C THR A 215 13.80 5.04 5.74
N ALA A 216 14.81 4.49 5.08
CA ALA A 216 14.64 3.43 4.09
C ALA A 216 14.52 2.07 4.78
N VAL A 217 13.54 1.26 4.36
CA VAL A 217 13.23 -0.07 4.90
C VAL A 217 13.07 -1.09 3.77
N PRO A 218 13.25 -2.40 4.02
CA PRO A 218 13.24 -3.41 2.97
C PRO A 218 11.91 -3.56 2.22
N CYS A 219 10.80 -3.25 2.87
CA CYS A 219 9.45 -3.38 2.32
C CYS A 219 8.42 -2.58 3.13
N CYS A 220 7.19 -2.49 2.61
CA CYS A 220 6.07 -1.79 3.28
C CYS A 220 5.56 -2.48 4.56
N LEU A 221 6.04 -3.66 4.92
CA LEU A 221 5.63 -4.35 6.14
C LEU A 221 6.58 -4.10 7.32
N ASP A 222 7.74 -3.52 7.09
CA ASP A 222 8.59 -2.98 8.15
C ASP A 222 8.11 -1.55 8.53
N ALA A 223 6.90 -1.50 9.05
CA ALA A 223 6.18 -0.26 9.26
C ALA A 223 6.70 0.58 10.44
N ASP A 224 7.46 -0.04 11.35
CA ASP A 224 8.09 0.65 12.48
C ASP A 224 9.58 0.98 12.22
N GLY A 225 10.12 0.59 11.06
CA GLY A 225 11.53 0.81 10.75
C GLY A 225 12.49 -0.03 11.57
N SER A 226 12.10 -1.26 11.90
CA SER A 226 12.92 -2.20 12.66
C SER A 226 14.19 -2.64 11.92
N ILE A 227 14.18 -2.53 10.59
CA ILE A 227 15.30 -2.85 9.70
C ILE A 227 15.71 -1.58 8.93
N PRO A 228 16.23 -0.53 9.60
CA PRO A 228 16.68 0.67 8.92
C PRO A 228 17.89 0.36 8.03
N LEU A 229 17.82 0.77 6.77
CA LEU A 229 18.89 0.59 5.77
C LEU A 229 19.74 1.85 5.62
N GLY A 230 19.21 3.00 6.02
CA GLY A 230 19.78 4.34 5.92
C GLY A 230 18.66 5.37 5.87
N ASN A 231 19.00 6.65 5.63
CA ASN A 231 18.02 7.73 5.50
C ASN A 231 18.19 8.43 4.15
N ILE A 232 17.08 8.54 3.39
CA ILE A 232 17.09 9.09 2.03
C ILE A 232 17.38 10.61 2.00
N PHE A 233 17.20 11.31 3.12
CA PHE A 233 17.57 12.72 3.25
C PHE A 233 19.08 12.93 3.44
N GLU A 234 19.78 11.90 3.92
CA GLU A 234 21.21 11.97 4.26
C GLU A 234 22.12 11.28 3.23
N GLN A 235 21.57 10.25 2.55
CA GLN A 235 22.33 9.37 1.65
C GLN A 235 21.63 9.25 0.30
N THR A 236 22.36 8.86 -0.74
CA THR A 236 21.74 8.45 -2.00
C THR A 236 21.08 7.09 -1.86
N LEU A 237 20.10 6.78 -2.73
CA LEU A 237 19.49 5.46 -2.74
C LEU A 237 20.52 4.36 -3.05
N ASP A 238 21.48 4.65 -3.94
CA ASP A 238 22.55 3.70 -4.29
C ASP A 238 23.43 3.38 -3.08
N ASP A 239 23.81 4.39 -2.28
CA ASP A 239 24.58 4.18 -1.04
C ASP A 239 23.81 3.31 -0.03
N ILE A 240 22.49 3.57 0.11
CA ILE A 240 21.61 2.79 0.99
C ILE A 240 21.54 1.32 0.53
N LEU A 241 21.40 1.09 -0.76
CA LEU A 241 21.31 -0.27 -1.33
C LEU A 241 22.65 -1.00 -1.31
N ASP A 242 23.75 -0.25 -1.34
CA ASP A 242 25.12 -0.78 -1.29
C ASP A 242 25.57 -1.12 0.14
N SER A 243 24.77 -0.76 1.16
CA SER A 243 25.07 -1.07 2.56
C SER A 243 25.18 -2.58 2.80
N GLU A 244 26.03 -2.98 3.75
CA GLU A 244 26.19 -4.38 4.14
C GLU A 244 24.87 -5.04 4.56
N ARG A 245 24.01 -4.28 5.25
CA ARG A 245 22.69 -4.78 5.68
C ARG A 245 21.77 -5.05 4.51
N ALA A 246 21.67 -4.13 3.55
CA ALA A 246 20.84 -4.32 2.35
C ALA A 246 21.32 -5.52 1.52
N LYS A 247 22.63 -5.66 1.33
CA LYS A 247 23.27 -6.81 0.67
C LYS A 247 23.00 -8.12 1.40
N ALA A 248 23.12 -8.14 2.74
CA ALA A 248 22.84 -9.32 3.54
C ALA A 248 21.38 -9.79 3.41
N ILE A 249 20.39 -8.86 3.38
CA ILE A 249 18.99 -9.19 3.16
C ILE A 249 18.78 -9.80 1.77
N TYR A 250 19.31 -9.14 0.73
CA TYR A 250 19.18 -9.63 -0.65
C TYR A 250 19.79 -11.02 -0.82
N HIS A 251 21.01 -11.24 -0.32
CA HIS A 251 21.69 -12.53 -0.41
C HIS A 251 21.03 -13.59 0.50
N GLY A 252 20.55 -13.20 1.67
CA GLY A 252 19.81 -14.08 2.57
C GLY A 252 18.61 -14.72 1.89
N PHE A 253 17.77 -13.92 1.23
CA PHE A 253 16.64 -14.45 0.45
C PHE A 253 17.06 -15.21 -0.80
N SER A 254 18.18 -14.86 -1.44
CA SER A 254 18.74 -15.64 -2.56
C SER A 254 19.14 -17.05 -2.14
N ASN A 255 19.67 -17.18 -0.92
CA ASN A 255 20.13 -18.43 -0.33
C ASN A 255 19.04 -19.15 0.50
N ARG A 256 17.78 -18.68 0.47
CA ARG A 256 16.65 -19.19 1.27
C ARG A 256 16.91 -19.19 2.78
N ALA A 257 17.71 -18.24 3.25
CA ALA A 257 18.10 -18.03 4.64
C ALA A 257 17.98 -16.55 5.01
N PRO A 258 16.76 -16.04 5.31
CA PRO A 258 16.55 -14.63 5.65
C PRO A 258 17.44 -14.16 6.80
N SER A 259 18.23 -13.10 6.58
CA SER A 259 19.18 -12.58 7.56
C SER A 259 18.50 -11.88 8.75
N GLU A 260 17.38 -11.18 8.49
CA GLU A 260 16.71 -10.37 9.51
C GLU A 260 15.71 -11.17 10.33
N ALA A 261 15.71 -10.95 11.65
CA ALA A 261 14.81 -11.61 12.57
C ALA A 261 13.32 -11.28 12.28
N LEU A 262 13.01 -10.04 11.93
CA LEU A 262 11.66 -9.63 11.56
C LEU A 262 11.18 -10.36 10.30
N CYS A 263 12.05 -10.51 9.30
CA CYS A 263 11.74 -11.23 8.07
C CYS A 263 11.40 -12.71 8.32
N ARG A 264 12.10 -13.37 9.25
CA ARG A 264 11.81 -14.76 9.64
C ARG A 264 10.47 -14.94 10.37
N ARG A 265 9.82 -13.84 10.78
CA ARG A 265 8.55 -13.81 11.53
C ARG A 265 7.37 -13.24 10.72
N CYS A 266 7.59 -12.98 9.43
CA CYS A 266 6.62 -12.31 8.57
C CYS A 266 5.57 -13.30 8.03
N GLY A 267 4.32 -13.19 8.48
CA GLY A 267 3.21 -14.01 7.98
C GLY A 267 2.89 -13.76 6.51
N PHE A 268 3.14 -12.55 6.02
CA PHE A 268 2.95 -12.25 4.59
C PHE A 268 3.95 -12.99 3.70
N ALA A 269 5.18 -13.20 4.17
CA ALA A 269 6.23 -13.82 3.37
C ALA A 269 6.05 -15.34 3.21
N GLU A 270 5.26 -15.99 4.07
CA GLU A 270 4.96 -17.44 3.95
C GLU A 270 4.34 -17.80 2.60
N ARG A 271 3.59 -16.88 1.98
CA ARG A 271 2.97 -17.07 0.65
C ARG A 271 3.97 -17.27 -0.50
N PHE A 272 5.25 -16.91 -0.28
CA PHE A 272 6.32 -17.09 -1.26
C PHE A 272 7.18 -18.33 -0.96
N SER A 273 6.94 -19.01 0.15
CA SER A 273 7.62 -20.26 0.49
C SER A 273 6.94 -21.43 -0.22
N LEU A 274 7.74 -22.29 -0.84
CA LEU A 274 7.28 -23.47 -1.58
C LEU A 274 7.03 -24.63 -0.62
#